data_756dedca7d3f2132e7026d155a371a3b
#
_entry.id   756dedca7d3f2132e7026d155a371a3b
#
_cell.length_a   1.000
_cell.length_b   1.000
_cell.length_c   1.000
_cell.angle_alpha   90.00
_cell.angle_beta   90.00
_cell.angle_gamma   90.00
#
_symmetry.space_group_name_H-M   'P 1'
#
loop_
_entity.id
_entity.type
_entity.pdbx_description
1 polymer ?
#
loop_
_entity_poly.entity_id
_entity_poly.type
_entity_poly.pdbx_seq_one_letter_code
_entity_poly.pdbx_strand_id
1 'polypeptide(L)'
;MKTGYSRKTSFMAIKLDMSKAYDRVEWAFLEKILLKMGFQNSWVALIMECITTVSYSILVNGEPQRMIVPTKGLRQGDPLSPYLFLFYAEGLNAIFRKAADDGHIHGFSICRRGLKLTHLFFVDDCLLFCRSTLVECDKIKELLAAYEVASGQMVNKDKATLFFSRNTNDATQEAIKVSLGLLAIQHYEKYLGLPSFIGREKKACSAQIKERIW
;
A
#
# COMPACT_ATOMS: atom_id res chain seq x y z
N MET A 1 -6.99 -27.57 -17.11
CA MET A 1 -5.87 -26.90 -17.82
C MET A 1 -4.71 -26.72 -16.84
N LYS A 2 -3.59 -27.38 -17.08
CA LYS A 2 -2.38 -27.22 -16.25
C LYS A 2 -1.71 -25.92 -16.68
N THR A 3 -1.77 -24.88 -15.85
CA THR A 3 -1.00 -23.65 -16.04
C THR A 3 0.49 -24.00 -15.96
N GLY A 4 1.18 -23.92 -17.08
CA GLY A 4 2.60 -24.24 -17.21
C GLY A 4 3.49 -23.15 -16.63
N TYR A 5 3.33 -22.84 -15.35
CA TYR A 5 4.34 -22.10 -14.59
C TYR A 5 5.48 -23.08 -14.30
N SER A 6 6.69 -22.68 -14.66
CA SER A 6 7.90 -23.42 -14.31
C SER A 6 7.85 -23.70 -12.81
N ARG A 7 7.91 -24.99 -12.42
CA ARG A 7 7.90 -25.46 -11.01
C ARG A 7 9.04 -24.90 -10.14
N LYS A 8 9.90 -24.04 -10.70
CA LYS A 8 11.14 -23.56 -10.06
C LYS A 8 11.03 -22.16 -9.41
N THR A 9 10.09 -21.28 -9.83
CA THR A 9 10.03 -19.93 -9.30
C THR A 9 8.96 -19.84 -8.22
N SER A 10 9.35 -19.43 -7.01
CA SER A 10 8.46 -19.15 -5.89
C SER A 10 8.16 -17.65 -5.82
N PHE A 11 6.96 -17.31 -5.35
CA PHE A 11 6.47 -15.95 -5.22
C PHE A 11 5.96 -15.70 -3.82
N MET A 12 5.97 -14.44 -3.43
CA MET A 12 5.31 -13.97 -2.22
C MET A 12 4.43 -12.76 -2.52
N ALA A 13 3.42 -12.57 -1.69
CA ALA A 13 2.65 -11.34 -1.63
C ALA A 13 2.81 -10.75 -0.23
N ILE A 14 3.00 -9.44 -0.17
CA ILE A 14 3.15 -8.68 1.07
C ILE A 14 1.97 -7.72 1.13
N LYS A 15 1.10 -7.91 2.13
CA LYS A 15 0.07 -6.92 2.44
C LYS A 15 0.66 -5.91 3.42
N LEU A 16 0.60 -4.65 3.09
CA LEU A 16 1.03 -3.53 3.91
C LEU A 16 -0.16 -2.63 4.23
N ASP A 17 -0.18 -2.12 5.44
CA ASP A 17 -1.09 -1.09 5.94
C ASP A 17 -0.25 0.13 6.32
N MET A 18 -0.71 1.34 5.99
CA MET A 18 0.01 2.55 6.36
C MET A 18 -0.53 3.11 7.67
N SER A 19 0.36 3.29 8.64
CA SER A 19 -0.01 3.79 9.96
C SER A 19 -0.46 5.25 9.90
N LYS A 20 -1.72 5.55 10.23
CA LYS A 20 -2.29 6.90 10.21
C LYS A 20 -2.03 7.62 8.87
N ALA A 21 -2.35 6.94 7.77
CA ALA A 21 -1.98 7.36 6.42
C ALA A 21 -2.32 8.83 6.11
N TYR A 22 -3.53 9.29 6.43
CA TYR A 22 -3.95 10.67 6.21
C TYR A 22 -3.23 11.67 7.12
N ASP A 23 -3.01 11.34 8.39
CA ASP A 23 -2.38 12.26 9.36
C ASP A 23 -0.88 12.47 9.07
N ARG A 24 -0.25 11.56 8.32
CA ARG A 24 1.18 11.56 8.03
C ARG A 24 1.55 12.15 6.69
N VAL A 25 0.60 12.65 5.91
CA VAL A 25 0.88 13.27 4.60
C VAL A 25 1.74 14.52 4.79
N GLU A 26 2.99 14.46 4.35
CA GLU A 26 3.86 15.62 4.31
C GLU A 26 3.49 16.52 3.13
N TRP A 27 3.08 17.76 3.39
CA TRP A 27 2.60 18.69 2.38
C TRP A 27 3.63 19.01 1.31
N ALA A 28 4.90 19.15 1.70
CA ALA A 28 5.99 19.40 0.76
C ALA A 28 6.22 18.23 -0.22
N PHE A 29 5.96 16.99 0.21
CA PHE A 29 6.02 15.83 -0.67
C PHE A 29 4.83 15.80 -1.63
N LEU A 30 3.63 16.08 -1.15
CA LEU A 30 2.42 16.18 -1.98
C LEU A 30 2.59 17.24 -3.09
N GLU A 31 3.05 18.44 -2.73
CA GLU A 31 3.34 19.51 -3.67
C GLU A 31 4.29 19.07 -4.79
N LYS A 32 5.41 18.44 -4.41
CA LYS A 32 6.40 17.92 -5.37
C LYS A 32 5.82 16.86 -6.29
N ILE A 33 4.97 15.95 -5.78
CA ILE A 33 4.31 14.93 -6.59
C ILE A 33 3.38 15.58 -7.60
N LEU A 34 2.53 16.52 -7.18
CA LEU A 34 1.61 17.23 -8.06
C LEU A 34 2.36 17.96 -9.19
N LEU A 35 3.42 18.68 -8.87
CA LEU A 35 4.26 19.35 -9.86
C LEU A 35 4.93 18.34 -10.81
N LYS A 36 5.40 17.20 -10.30
CA LYS A 36 6.04 16.16 -11.10
C LYS A 36 5.05 15.43 -12.01
N MET A 37 3.78 15.37 -11.65
CA MET A 37 2.68 14.85 -12.48
C MET A 37 2.27 15.84 -13.58
N GLY A 38 2.81 17.07 -13.59
CA GLY A 38 2.58 18.06 -14.63
C GLY A 38 1.42 19.02 -14.37
N PHE A 39 0.91 19.07 -13.14
CA PHE A 39 -0.09 20.09 -12.78
C PHE A 39 0.55 21.49 -12.80
N GLN A 40 -0.23 22.48 -13.24
CA GLN A 40 0.24 23.87 -13.31
C GLN A 40 0.50 24.44 -11.91
N ASN A 41 1.55 25.25 -11.78
CA ASN A 41 1.95 25.85 -10.49
C ASN A 41 0.81 26.62 -9.81
N SER A 42 -0.01 27.37 -10.57
CA SER A 42 -1.15 28.11 -10.04
C SER A 42 -2.21 27.18 -9.43
N TRP A 43 -2.47 26.04 -10.07
CA TRP A 43 -3.41 25.06 -9.54
C TRP A 43 -2.85 24.37 -8.28
N VAL A 44 -1.57 23.98 -8.31
CA VAL A 44 -0.90 23.39 -7.14
C VAL A 44 -0.92 24.36 -5.96
N ALA A 45 -0.63 25.66 -6.19
CA ALA A 45 -0.68 26.67 -5.15
C ALA A 45 -2.07 26.77 -4.51
N LEU A 46 -3.16 26.76 -5.31
CA LEU A 46 -4.53 26.75 -4.78
C LEU A 46 -4.83 25.52 -3.92
N ILE A 47 -4.41 24.34 -4.36
CA ILE A 47 -4.59 23.11 -3.58
C ILE A 47 -3.80 23.18 -2.27
N MET A 48 -2.56 23.65 -2.32
CA MET A 48 -1.74 23.81 -1.13
C MET A 48 -2.36 24.81 -0.15
N GLU A 49 -2.90 25.92 -0.64
CA GLU A 49 -3.61 26.89 0.20
C GLU A 49 -4.82 26.25 0.89
N CYS A 50 -5.61 25.42 0.20
CA CYS A 50 -6.77 24.72 0.78
C CYS A 50 -6.40 23.82 1.95
N ILE A 51 -5.18 23.24 1.98
CA ILE A 51 -4.78 22.29 3.04
C ILE A 51 -3.89 22.91 4.12
N THR A 52 -3.14 23.98 3.79
CA THR A 52 -2.17 24.58 4.72
C THR A 52 -2.75 25.70 5.59
N THR A 53 -3.84 26.34 5.15
CA THR A 53 -4.47 27.45 5.88
C THR A 53 -5.54 27.01 6.87
N VAL A 54 -5.82 25.71 6.97
CA VAL A 54 -6.85 25.18 7.86
C VAL A 54 -6.44 25.26 9.33
N SER A 55 -7.43 25.50 10.19
CA SER A 55 -7.30 25.39 11.63
C SER A 55 -8.49 24.63 12.21
N TYR A 56 -8.32 24.01 13.35
CA TYR A 56 -9.33 23.22 14.03
C TYR A 56 -9.50 23.69 15.46
N SER A 57 -10.72 23.59 15.98
CA SER A 57 -10.99 23.73 17.41
C SER A 57 -11.74 22.52 17.92
N ILE A 58 -11.39 22.07 19.12
CA ILE A 58 -12.13 21.01 19.79
C ILE A 58 -13.29 21.65 20.52
N LEU A 59 -14.50 21.15 20.30
CA LEU A 59 -15.67 21.59 21.02
C LEU A 59 -15.78 20.82 22.35
N VAL A 60 -15.79 21.54 23.46
CA VAL A 60 -16.07 20.99 24.78
C VAL A 60 -17.37 21.60 25.30
N ASN A 61 -18.39 20.81 25.52
CA ASN A 61 -19.74 21.26 25.86
C ASN A 61 -20.34 22.31 24.91
N GLY A 62 -19.99 22.19 23.58
CA GLY A 62 -20.49 23.09 22.55
C GLY A 62 -19.65 24.37 22.36
N GLU A 63 -18.68 24.63 23.21
CA GLU A 63 -17.80 25.78 23.09
C GLU A 63 -16.44 25.43 22.48
N PRO A 64 -15.95 26.23 21.50
CA PRO A 64 -14.63 26.00 20.91
C PRO A 64 -13.54 26.30 21.95
N GLN A 65 -12.74 25.28 22.21
CA GLN A 65 -11.57 25.40 23.06
C GLN A 65 -10.32 25.67 22.21
N ARG A 66 -9.19 25.17 22.58
CA ARG A 66 -7.89 25.40 21.97
C ARG A 66 -7.90 25.28 20.44
N MET A 67 -7.37 26.28 19.73
CA MET A 67 -7.13 26.23 18.30
C MET A 67 -5.92 25.36 18.00
N ILE A 68 -6.05 24.46 17.01
CA ILE A 68 -5.01 23.55 16.52
C ILE A 68 -4.71 23.95 15.07
N VAL A 69 -3.46 24.28 14.78
CA VAL A 69 -2.99 24.53 13.42
C VAL A 69 -2.13 23.33 13.03
N PRO A 70 -2.57 22.50 12.07
CA PRO A 70 -1.78 21.37 11.63
C PRO A 70 -0.56 21.84 10.83
N THR A 71 0.51 21.03 10.81
CA THR A 71 1.71 21.25 10.02
C THR A 71 1.86 20.23 8.91
N LYS A 72 1.00 19.22 8.88
CA LYS A 72 0.92 18.12 7.91
C LYS A 72 -0.42 17.42 8.02
N GLY A 73 -0.64 16.45 7.16
CA GLY A 73 -1.84 15.62 7.13
C GLY A 73 -2.94 16.15 6.24
N LEU A 74 -3.89 15.28 5.95
CA LEU A 74 -5.13 15.57 5.24
C LEU A 74 -6.31 15.29 6.15
N ARG A 75 -7.31 16.15 6.11
CA ARG A 75 -8.51 16.01 6.94
C ARG A 75 -9.33 14.80 6.47
N GLN A 76 -9.63 13.89 7.40
CA GLN A 76 -10.58 12.81 7.15
C GLN A 76 -12.00 13.39 7.06
N GLY A 77 -12.73 12.98 6.01
CA GLY A 77 -14.07 13.50 5.71
C GLY A 77 -14.12 14.77 4.85
N ASP A 78 -12.98 15.36 4.50
CA ASP A 78 -12.91 16.42 3.50
C ASP A 78 -13.05 15.82 2.09
N PRO A 79 -13.91 16.39 1.21
CA PRO A 79 -14.13 15.85 -0.14
C PRO A 79 -12.88 15.82 -1.02
N LEU A 80 -11.91 16.71 -0.79
CA LEU A 80 -10.67 16.80 -1.56
C LEU A 80 -9.61 15.79 -1.11
N SER A 81 -9.60 15.47 0.18
CA SER A 81 -8.57 14.64 0.80
C SER A 81 -8.38 13.25 0.16
N PRO A 82 -9.42 12.50 -0.23
CA PRO A 82 -9.23 11.21 -0.90
C PRO A 82 -8.49 11.33 -2.23
N TYR A 83 -8.77 12.36 -3.02
CA TYR A 83 -8.09 12.59 -4.30
C TYR A 83 -6.63 12.98 -4.11
N LEU A 84 -6.35 13.87 -3.14
CA LEU A 84 -4.99 14.26 -2.80
C LEU A 84 -4.18 13.06 -2.28
N PHE A 85 -4.80 12.17 -1.51
CA PHE A 85 -4.15 10.96 -1.05
C PHE A 85 -3.83 9.99 -2.20
N LEU A 86 -4.70 9.89 -3.22
CA LEU A 86 -4.40 9.11 -4.43
C LEU A 86 -3.18 9.66 -5.18
N PHE A 87 -3.11 10.99 -5.39
CA PHE A 87 -1.91 11.61 -6.00
C PHE A 87 -0.67 11.37 -5.14
N TYR A 88 -0.81 11.45 -3.84
CA TYR A 88 0.28 11.18 -2.91
C TYR A 88 0.80 9.74 -3.02
N ALA A 89 -0.09 8.76 -3.15
CA ALA A 89 0.23 7.35 -3.34
C ALA A 89 0.96 7.06 -4.67
N GLU A 90 0.80 7.93 -5.69
CA GLU A 90 1.54 7.82 -6.95
C GLU A 90 3.06 7.90 -6.76
N GLY A 91 3.54 8.53 -5.69
CA GLY A 91 4.95 8.49 -5.32
C GLY A 91 5.46 7.08 -5.05
N LEU A 92 4.70 6.28 -4.30
CA LEU A 92 5.01 4.87 -4.04
C LEU A 92 4.88 4.02 -5.30
N ASN A 93 3.81 4.24 -6.10
CA ASN A 93 3.62 3.60 -7.39
C ASN A 93 4.83 3.80 -8.31
N ALA A 94 5.32 5.03 -8.43
CA ALA A 94 6.46 5.36 -9.29
C ALA A 94 7.74 4.64 -8.87
N ILE A 95 8.00 4.52 -7.56
CA ILE A 95 9.16 3.81 -7.01
C ILE A 95 9.10 2.33 -7.38
N PHE A 96 7.97 1.66 -7.16
CA PHE A 96 7.82 0.24 -7.49
C PHE A 96 7.82 -0.03 -8.99
N ARG A 97 7.19 0.82 -9.80
CA ARG A 97 7.27 0.72 -11.27
C ARG A 97 8.71 0.80 -11.75
N LYS A 98 9.44 1.82 -11.30
CA LYS A 98 10.84 1.97 -11.67
C LYS A 98 11.66 0.74 -11.29
N ALA A 99 11.51 0.20 -10.08
CA ALA A 99 12.22 -1.00 -9.66
C ALA A 99 11.85 -2.25 -10.48
N ALA A 100 10.61 -2.32 -10.96
CA ALA A 100 10.17 -3.40 -11.86
C ALA A 100 10.75 -3.23 -13.27
N ASP A 101 10.78 -2.01 -13.80
CA ASP A 101 11.34 -1.71 -15.12
C ASP A 101 12.87 -1.94 -15.15
N ASP A 102 13.55 -1.60 -14.06
CA ASP A 102 14.98 -1.85 -13.85
C ASP A 102 15.29 -3.36 -13.57
N GLY A 103 14.26 -4.21 -13.46
CA GLY A 103 14.41 -5.66 -13.22
C GLY A 103 14.80 -6.04 -11.80
N HIS A 104 14.68 -5.14 -10.83
CA HIS A 104 14.97 -5.40 -9.42
C HIS A 104 13.83 -6.14 -8.71
N ILE A 105 12.59 -5.99 -9.17
CA ILE A 105 11.40 -6.66 -8.64
C ILE A 105 10.70 -7.37 -9.80
N HIS A 106 10.35 -8.65 -9.57
CA HIS A 106 9.64 -9.44 -10.56
C HIS A 106 8.23 -9.74 -10.05
N GLY A 107 7.26 -9.07 -10.64
CA GLY A 107 5.86 -9.26 -10.32
C GLY A 107 5.32 -10.64 -10.71
N PHE A 108 4.12 -10.92 -10.23
CA PHE A 108 3.37 -12.12 -10.55
C PHE A 108 2.60 -11.94 -11.85
N SER A 109 2.64 -12.92 -12.75
CA SER A 109 1.86 -12.93 -13.99
C SER A 109 0.74 -13.95 -13.90
N ILE A 110 -0.51 -13.50 -14.06
CA ILE A 110 -1.70 -14.34 -13.95
C ILE A 110 -1.81 -15.34 -15.11
N CYS A 111 -1.32 -14.97 -16.29
CA CYS A 111 -1.35 -15.81 -17.49
C CYS A 111 -0.07 -15.70 -18.31
N ARG A 112 0.17 -16.68 -19.19
CA ARG A 112 1.30 -16.64 -20.14
C ARG A 112 1.18 -15.40 -21.02
N ARG A 113 2.23 -14.54 -21.04
CA ARG A 113 2.26 -13.23 -21.75
C ARG A 113 1.29 -12.18 -21.18
N GLY A 114 0.70 -12.39 -19.99
CA GLY A 114 -0.14 -11.39 -19.30
C GLY A 114 0.70 -10.30 -18.64
N LEU A 115 0.01 -9.26 -18.17
CA LEU A 115 0.61 -8.20 -17.38
C LEU A 115 1.29 -8.79 -16.13
N LYS A 116 2.46 -8.27 -15.82
CA LYS A 116 3.16 -8.57 -14.57
C LYS A 116 2.64 -7.62 -13.51
N LEU A 117 2.00 -8.17 -12.50
CA LEU A 117 1.49 -7.44 -11.36
C LEU A 117 2.59 -7.37 -10.30
N THR A 118 3.07 -6.19 -10.00
CA THR A 118 4.07 -5.94 -8.95
C THR A 118 3.43 -5.40 -7.67
N HIS A 119 2.35 -4.64 -7.80
CA HIS A 119 1.63 -4.05 -6.67
C HIS A 119 0.19 -3.72 -7.03
N LEU A 120 -0.64 -3.62 -6.01
CA LEU A 120 -2.00 -3.08 -6.05
C LEU A 120 -2.17 -2.14 -4.86
N PHE A 121 -2.65 -0.94 -5.12
CA PHE A 121 -2.97 0.04 -4.08
C PHE A 121 -4.48 0.25 -4.01
N PHE A 122 -4.98 0.31 -2.80
CA PHE A 122 -6.35 0.69 -2.52
C PHE A 122 -6.37 1.54 -1.25
N VAL A 123 -6.40 2.87 -1.45
CA VAL A 123 -6.29 3.87 -0.38
C VAL A 123 -5.01 3.63 0.45
N ASP A 124 -5.12 3.19 1.68
CA ASP A 124 -4.04 2.89 2.63
C ASP A 124 -3.55 1.43 2.57
N ASP A 125 -4.33 0.54 1.99
CA ASP A 125 -3.95 -0.85 1.77
C ASP A 125 -3.03 -0.99 0.53
N CYS A 126 -1.93 -1.70 0.70
CA CYS A 126 -0.98 -2.00 -0.37
C CYS A 126 -0.70 -3.50 -0.42
N LEU A 127 -0.81 -4.10 -1.61
CA LEU A 127 -0.37 -5.45 -1.89
C LEU A 127 0.82 -5.41 -2.84
N LEU A 128 1.96 -5.95 -2.41
CA LEU A 128 3.15 -6.11 -3.22
C LEU A 128 3.31 -7.56 -3.65
N PHE A 129 3.72 -7.79 -4.88
CA PHE A 129 3.96 -9.12 -5.44
C PHE A 129 5.39 -9.21 -5.97
N CYS A 130 6.14 -10.20 -5.52
CA CYS A 130 7.53 -10.39 -5.91
C CYS A 130 7.93 -11.86 -5.82
N ARG A 131 9.13 -12.20 -6.22
CA ARG A 131 9.70 -13.53 -6.01
C ARG A 131 10.06 -13.71 -4.53
N SER A 132 9.91 -14.93 -4.02
CA SER A 132 10.32 -15.29 -2.66
C SER A 132 11.85 -15.46 -2.58
N THR A 133 12.57 -14.35 -2.72
CA THR A 133 14.04 -14.29 -2.62
C THR A 133 14.46 -13.19 -1.66
N LEU A 134 15.56 -13.37 -0.93
CA LEU A 134 16.11 -12.33 -0.05
C LEU A 134 16.50 -11.08 -0.82
N VAL A 135 17.00 -11.21 -2.04
CA VAL A 135 17.41 -10.09 -2.89
C VAL A 135 16.22 -9.15 -3.19
N GLU A 136 15.08 -9.70 -3.61
CA GLU A 136 13.90 -8.87 -3.86
C GLU A 136 13.26 -8.35 -2.56
N CYS A 137 13.33 -9.14 -1.49
CA CYS A 137 12.91 -8.75 -0.16
C CYS A 137 13.69 -7.52 0.36
N ASP A 138 15.01 -7.56 0.29
CA ASP A 138 15.87 -6.47 0.74
C ASP A 138 15.68 -5.22 -0.15
N LYS A 139 15.45 -5.41 -1.45
CA LYS A 139 15.11 -4.30 -2.34
C LYS A 139 13.78 -3.63 -1.96
N ILE A 140 12.75 -4.42 -1.63
CA ILE A 140 11.48 -3.88 -1.15
C ILE A 140 11.67 -3.08 0.14
N LYS A 141 12.46 -3.58 1.09
CA LYS A 141 12.79 -2.84 2.32
C LYS A 141 13.45 -1.50 2.03
N GLU A 142 14.44 -1.50 1.15
CA GLU A 142 15.13 -0.28 0.72
C GLU A 142 14.15 0.75 0.14
N LEU A 143 13.27 0.31 -0.77
CA LEU A 143 12.29 1.18 -1.42
C LEU A 143 11.26 1.73 -0.44
N LEU A 144 10.76 0.89 0.48
CA LEU A 144 9.83 1.32 1.53
C LEU A 144 10.50 2.32 2.47
N ALA A 145 11.72 2.06 2.92
CA ALA A 145 12.46 2.97 3.78
C ALA A 145 12.72 4.34 3.10
N ALA A 146 13.08 4.34 1.82
CA ALA A 146 13.24 5.56 1.04
C ALA A 146 11.93 6.34 0.93
N TYR A 147 10.80 5.63 0.70
CA TYR A 147 9.48 6.23 0.64
C TYR A 147 9.06 6.81 2.00
N GLU A 148 9.26 6.07 3.10
CA GLU A 148 8.94 6.53 4.46
C GLU A 148 9.66 7.84 4.80
N VAL A 149 10.95 7.92 4.49
CA VAL A 149 11.77 9.12 4.71
C VAL A 149 11.30 10.31 3.86
N ALA A 150 10.96 10.07 2.59
CA ALA A 150 10.57 11.14 1.68
C ALA A 150 9.14 11.64 1.92
N SER A 151 8.23 10.73 2.26
CA SER A 151 6.80 11.00 2.35
C SER A 151 6.29 11.22 3.78
N GLY A 152 7.03 10.81 4.81
CA GLY A 152 6.55 10.80 6.20
C GLY A 152 5.56 9.65 6.50
N GLN A 153 5.22 8.82 5.51
CA GLN A 153 4.43 7.61 5.76
C GLN A 153 5.20 6.63 6.63
N MET A 154 4.51 5.69 7.22
CA MET A 154 5.12 4.61 8.00
C MET A 154 4.33 3.33 7.80
N VAL A 155 5.03 2.27 7.43
CA VAL A 155 4.44 0.94 7.34
C VAL A 155 4.09 0.43 8.74
N ASN A 156 2.86 -0.02 8.91
CA ASN A 156 2.41 -0.69 10.13
C ASN A 156 2.84 -2.16 10.10
N LYS A 157 3.95 -2.47 10.75
CA LYS A 157 4.50 -3.82 10.78
C LYS A 157 3.61 -4.82 11.50
N ASP A 158 2.81 -4.37 12.48
CA ASP A 158 1.92 -5.24 13.26
C ASP A 158 0.73 -5.73 12.44
N LYS A 159 0.34 -4.95 11.42
CA LYS A 159 -0.73 -5.30 10.48
C LYS A 159 -0.23 -5.85 9.15
N ALA A 160 1.07 -5.79 8.90
CA ALA A 160 1.64 -6.32 7.67
C ALA A 160 1.60 -7.85 7.66
N THR A 161 1.26 -8.42 6.50
CA THR A 161 1.08 -9.88 6.35
C THR A 161 1.82 -10.40 5.14
N LEU A 162 2.43 -11.58 5.28
CA LEU A 162 3.14 -12.29 4.22
C LEU A 162 2.37 -13.52 3.76
N PHE A 163 2.28 -13.70 2.46
CA PHE A 163 1.73 -14.88 1.82
C PHE A 163 2.78 -15.49 0.88
N PHE A 164 3.03 -16.79 1.00
CA PHE A 164 3.99 -17.49 0.16
C PHE A 164 3.31 -18.48 -0.77
N SER A 165 3.87 -18.63 -1.97
CA SER A 165 3.47 -19.72 -2.85
C SER A 165 3.89 -21.07 -2.26
N ARG A 166 3.12 -22.14 -2.54
CA ARG A 166 3.32 -23.48 -1.97
C ARG A 166 4.69 -24.10 -2.24
N ASN A 167 5.41 -23.61 -3.24
CA ASN A 167 6.75 -24.08 -3.61
C ASN A 167 7.87 -23.27 -2.94
N THR A 168 7.56 -22.35 -2.01
CA THR A 168 8.55 -21.67 -1.19
C THR A 168 8.91 -22.57 -0.01
N ASN A 169 10.19 -22.91 0.14
CA ASN A 169 10.64 -23.76 1.26
C ASN A 169 10.61 -22.99 2.59
N ASP A 170 10.49 -23.70 3.69
CA ASP A 170 10.33 -23.12 5.03
C ASP A 170 11.54 -22.28 5.46
N ALA A 171 12.75 -22.69 5.12
CA ALA A 171 13.96 -21.94 5.42
C ALA A 171 13.97 -20.55 4.74
N THR A 172 13.53 -20.49 3.48
CA THR A 172 13.39 -19.21 2.76
C THR A 172 12.28 -18.35 3.35
N GLN A 173 11.14 -18.93 3.72
CA GLN A 173 10.06 -18.21 4.38
C GLN A 173 10.53 -17.58 5.68
N GLU A 174 11.24 -18.33 6.51
CA GLU A 174 11.74 -17.85 7.79
C GLU A 174 12.79 -16.74 7.62
N ALA A 175 13.72 -16.91 6.69
CA ALA A 175 14.72 -15.90 6.39
C ALA A 175 14.07 -14.57 5.90
N ILE A 176 13.03 -14.63 5.08
CA ILE A 176 12.29 -13.45 4.60
C ILE A 176 11.54 -12.79 5.75
N LYS A 177 10.87 -13.56 6.63
CA LYS A 177 10.19 -13.00 7.81
C LYS A 177 11.14 -12.24 8.71
N VAL A 178 12.28 -12.84 9.03
CA VAL A 178 13.33 -12.21 9.84
C VAL A 178 13.83 -10.94 9.15
N SER A 179 14.13 -10.97 7.85
CA SER A 179 14.58 -9.82 7.10
C SER A 179 13.56 -8.67 7.12
N LEU A 180 12.27 -8.94 6.90
CA LEU A 180 11.23 -7.91 6.90
C LEU A 180 10.84 -7.45 8.31
N GLY A 181 11.20 -8.20 9.34
CA GLY A 181 10.78 -7.96 10.72
C GLY A 181 9.26 -8.15 10.91
N LEU A 182 8.67 -9.07 10.13
CA LEU A 182 7.24 -9.39 10.17
C LEU A 182 7.06 -10.73 10.86
N LEU A 183 6.32 -10.75 11.97
CA LEU A 183 6.18 -11.94 12.83
C LEU A 183 5.02 -12.86 12.44
N ALA A 184 4.06 -12.39 11.64
CA ALA A 184 2.82 -13.11 11.42
C ALA A 184 2.64 -13.59 9.98
N ILE A 185 2.48 -14.90 9.81
CA ILE A 185 1.72 -15.47 8.70
C ILE A 185 0.31 -15.68 9.24
N GLN A 186 -0.64 -14.87 8.79
CA GLN A 186 -2.04 -15.18 9.04
C GLN A 186 -2.58 -15.98 7.87
N HIS A 187 -3.04 -17.19 8.14
CA HIS A 187 -3.56 -18.09 7.11
C HIS A 187 -4.89 -17.66 6.52
N TYR A 188 -5.61 -16.72 7.16
CA TYR A 188 -6.95 -16.28 6.77
C TYR A 188 -7.14 -14.79 7.04
N GLU A 189 -6.60 -13.93 6.20
CA GLU A 189 -6.98 -12.52 6.23
C GLU A 189 -7.99 -12.17 5.13
N LYS A 190 -8.88 -11.24 5.47
CA LYS A 190 -9.78 -10.62 4.49
C LYS A 190 -9.07 -9.42 3.89
N TYR A 191 -9.01 -9.36 2.56
CA TYR A 191 -8.60 -8.16 1.83
C TYR A 191 -9.85 -7.47 1.30
N LEU A 192 -10.05 -6.21 1.66
CA LEU A 192 -11.28 -5.46 1.33
C LEU A 192 -12.57 -6.21 1.71
N GLY A 193 -12.53 -6.92 2.84
CA GLY A 193 -13.66 -7.71 3.31
C GLY A 193 -13.86 -9.05 2.64
N LEU A 194 -13.05 -9.40 1.64
CA LEU A 194 -13.07 -10.68 0.94
C LEU A 194 -11.94 -11.59 1.44
N PRO A 195 -12.14 -12.92 1.49
CA PRO A 195 -11.06 -13.85 1.81
C PRO A 195 -9.92 -13.72 0.82
N SER A 196 -8.69 -13.53 1.29
CA SER A 196 -7.48 -13.38 0.45
C SER A 196 -7.13 -14.66 -0.29
N PHE A 197 -7.69 -15.80 0.14
CA PHE A 197 -7.46 -17.11 -0.46
C PHE A 197 -8.78 -17.79 -0.81
N ILE A 198 -9.05 -17.93 -2.11
CA ILE A 198 -10.18 -18.72 -2.60
C ILE A 198 -9.65 -20.12 -2.91
N GLY A 199 -9.84 -21.06 -1.99
CA GLY A 199 -9.55 -22.47 -2.20
C GLY A 199 -10.46 -23.11 -3.25
N ARG A 200 -10.55 -24.45 -3.27
CA ARG A 200 -11.48 -25.17 -4.19
C ARG A 200 -12.96 -24.88 -3.93
N GLU A 201 -13.31 -24.39 -2.77
CA GLU A 201 -14.70 -24.06 -2.36
C GLU A 201 -15.10 -22.62 -2.75
N LYS A 202 -15.16 -22.35 -4.05
CA LYS A 202 -15.61 -21.06 -4.60
C LYS A 202 -17.03 -20.66 -4.14
N LYS A 203 -17.90 -21.64 -3.85
CA LYS A 203 -19.29 -21.41 -3.42
C LYS A 203 -19.38 -20.75 -2.03
N ALA A 204 -18.52 -21.11 -1.08
CA ALA A 204 -18.52 -20.51 0.25
C ALA A 204 -18.11 -19.02 0.22
N CYS A 205 -17.13 -18.67 -0.62
CA CYS A 205 -16.74 -17.27 -0.84
C CYS A 205 -17.86 -16.43 -1.47
N SER A 206 -18.56 -16.99 -2.45
CA SER A 206 -19.69 -16.32 -3.12
C SER A 206 -20.88 -16.14 -2.19
N ALA A 207 -21.13 -17.04 -1.24
CA ALA A 207 -22.17 -16.92 -0.24
C ALA A 207 -21.94 -15.71 0.69
N GLN A 208 -20.72 -15.50 1.17
CA GLN A 208 -20.37 -14.34 2.00
C GLN A 208 -20.54 -12.98 1.28
N ILE A 209 -20.29 -12.95 -0.04
CA ILE A 209 -20.54 -11.75 -0.85
C ILE A 209 -22.04 -11.50 -0.95
N LYS A 210 -22.82 -12.56 -1.17
CA LYS A 210 -24.27 -12.49 -1.29
C LYS A 210 -24.95 -12.01 -0.01
N GLU A 211 -24.50 -12.47 1.17
CA GLU A 211 -25.02 -12.05 2.48
C GLU A 211 -24.72 -10.58 2.84
N ARG A 212 -23.74 -9.94 2.18
CA ARG A 212 -23.40 -8.53 2.39
C ARG A 212 -24.11 -7.57 1.45
N ILE A 213 -24.72 -8.07 0.38
CA ILE A 213 -25.42 -7.26 -0.63
C ILE A 213 -26.92 -7.20 -0.34
N TRP A 214 -27.43 -8.09 0.48
CA TRP A 214 -28.83 -8.16 0.97
C TRP A 214 -28.88 -7.92 2.47
#